data_5ca915251785a1a949785e5aa3edd874
#
_entry.id   5ca915251785a1a949785e5aa3edd874
#
_cell.length_a   1.000
_cell.length_b   1.000
_cell.length_c   1.000
_cell.angle_alpha   90.00
_cell.angle_beta   90.00
_cell.angle_gamma   90.00
#
_symmetry.space_group_name_H-M   'P 1'
#
loop_
_entity.id
_entity.type
_entity.pdbx_description
1 polymer ?
#
loop_
_entity_poly.entity_id
_entity_poly.type
_entity_poly.pdbx_seq_one_letter_code
_entity_poly.pdbx_strand_id
1 'polypeptide(L)'
;MALGPVVVCLGEALIDRLGPPGGDPAVDRPVDDRLGGAPANVACGLARLGTSVAFAGRLGQDAIGAAFSRLFVERGVDTALLQRDAERPSRIVLVRRARDGERQFQGFDGDQGTGFADQALEPAALPPARWLLIGTLPL
;
A
#
# COMPACT_ATOMS: atom_id res chain seq x y z
N MET A 1 23.44 20.28 -3.82
CA MET A 1 22.15 20.14 -3.14
C MET A 1 21.33 19.07 -3.82
N ALA A 2 20.88 18.10 -3.05
CA ALA A 2 19.92 17.14 -3.58
C ALA A 2 18.57 17.84 -3.78
N LEU A 3 18.01 17.72 -4.99
CA LEU A 3 16.65 18.15 -5.27
C LEU A 3 15.67 17.18 -4.59
N GLY A 4 14.59 17.71 -4.01
CA GLY A 4 13.51 16.90 -3.48
C GLY A 4 12.80 16.10 -4.58
N PRO A 5 11.87 15.21 -4.21
CA PRO A 5 11.10 14.46 -5.19
C PRO A 5 10.22 15.38 -6.04
N VAL A 6 9.99 15.00 -7.29
CA VAL A 6 9.04 15.70 -8.17
C VAL A 6 7.60 15.42 -7.71
N VAL A 7 7.33 14.20 -7.27
CA VAL A 7 6.03 13.75 -6.81
C VAL A 7 6.14 13.12 -5.43
N VAL A 8 5.23 13.47 -4.54
CA VAL A 8 4.98 12.73 -3.30
C VAL A 8 3.65 11.99 -3.44
N CYS A 9 3.66 10.68 -3.24
CA CYS A 9 2.47 9.85 -3.18
C CYS A 9 2.15 9.56 -1.73
N LEU A 10 1.02 10.06 -1.23
CA LEU A 10 0.58 9.94 0.15
C LEU A 10 -0.64 9.04 0.22
N GLY A 11 -0.59 8.02 1.05
CA GLY A 11 -1.74 7.16 1.30
C GLY A 11 -1.39 5.71 1.56
N GLU A 12 -2.19 4.80 1.02
CA GLU A 12 -2.10 3.37 1.29
C GLU A 12 -1.10 2.63 0.42
N ALA A 13 -0.44 1.68 1.05
CA ALA A 13 0.22 0.51 0.47
C ALA A 13 -0.36 -0.71 1.19
N LEU A 14 -0.84 -1.70 0.46
CA LEU A 14 -1.64 -2.78 1.02
C LEU A 14 -1.48 -4.09 0.25
N ILE A 15 -2.04 -5.15 0.80
CA ILE A 15 -2.19 -6.43 0.09
C ILE A 15 -3.62 -6.53 -0.44
N ASP A 16 -3.74 -6.88 -1.73
CA ASP A 16 -4.98 -7.41 -2.29
C ASP A 16 -4.92 -8.94 -2.17
N ARG A 17 -5.72 -9.51 -1.28
CA ARG A 17 -5.83 -10.96 -1.09
C ARG A 17 -6.96 -11.51 -1.91
N LEU A 18 -6.61 -12.19 -2.99
CA LEU A 18 -7.57 -12.84 -3.88
C LEU A 18 -7.82 -14.26 -3.39
N GLY A 19 -9.08 -14.57 -3.11
CA GLY A 19 -9.50 -15.91 -2.74
C GLY A 19 -9.46 -16.89 -3.91
N PRO A 20 -9.61 -18.20 -3.65
CA PRO A 20 -9.77 -19.18 -4.71
C PRO A 20 -11.05 -18.92 -5.51
N PRO A 21 -11.12 -19.37 -6.79
CA PRO A 21 -12.32 -19.17 -7.60
C PRO A 21 -13.60 -19.70 -6.89
N GLY A 22 -14.57 -18.82 -6.67
CA GLY A 22 -15.82 -19.13 -5.96
C GLY A 22 -15.69 -19.25 -4.43
N GLY A 23 -14.49 -19.13 -3.87
CA GLY A 23 -14.23 -19.25 -2.44
C GLY A 23 -14.21 -17.91 -1.70
N ASP A 24 -14.05 -18.00 -0.39
CA ASP A 24 -13.96 -16.86 0.52
C ASP A 24 -12.48 -16.54 0.80
N PRO A 25 -11.99 -15.34 0.44
CA PRO A 25 -10.58 -14.96 0.66
C PRO A 25 -10.19 -14.90 2.14
N ALA A 26 -11.14 -14.79 3.06
CA ALA A 26 -10.85 -14.73 4.49
C ALA A 26 -10.46 -16.10 5.06
N VAL A 27 -11.07 -17.18 4.56
CA VAL A 27 -10.97 -18.52 5.17
C VAL A 27 -10.52 -19.63 4.23
N ASP A 28 -10.79 -19.50 2.94
CA ASP A 28 -10.46 -20.54 1.95
C ASP A 28 -9.05 -20.37 1.41
N ARG A 29 -8.42 -21.48 1.06
CA ARG A 29 -7.06 -21.51 0.52
C ARG A 29 -7.01 -22.33 -0.77
N PRO A 30 -6.03 -22.11 -1.67
CA PRO A 30 -4.99 -21.08 -1.57
C PRO A 30 -5.49 -19.67 -1.87
N VAL A 31 -4.79 -18.68 -1.34
CA VAL A 31 -5.00 -17.26 -1.69
C VAL A 31 -3.84 -16.75 -2.54
N ASP A 32 -4.11 -15.70 -3.33
CA ASP A 32 -3.11 -14.99 -4.10
C ASP A 32 -2.98 -13.56 -3.52
N ASP A 33 -1.89 -13.32 -2.79
CA ASP A 33 -1.60 -12.03 -2.17
C ASP A 33 -0.76 -11.17 -3.12
N ARG A 34 -1.27 -9.99 -3.45
CA ARG A 34 -0.61 -9.04 -4.35
C ARG A 34 -0.37 -7.71 -3.65
N LEU A 35 0.85 -7.20 -3.80
CA LEU A 35 1.17 -5.84 -3.36
C LEU A 35 0.38 -4.84 -4.22
N GLY A 36 -0.35 -3.95 -3.55
CA GLY A 36 -1.26 -2.99 -4.19
C GLY A 36 -1.37 -1.69 -3.40
N GLY A 37 -2.48 -1.00 -3.62
CA GLY A 37 -2.69 0.35 -3.13
C GLY A 37 -2.40 1.39 -4.20
N ALA A 38 -3.38 2.25 -4.50
CA ALA A 38 -3.25 3.20 -5.61
C ALA A 38 -2.04 4.12 -5.48
N PRO A 39 -1.76 4.76 -4.32
CA PRO A 39 -0.57 5.61 -4.20
C PRO A 39 0.74 4.84 -4.34
N ALA A 40 0.82 3.61 -3.81
CA ALA A 40 2.00 2.77 -3.94
C ALA A 40 2.24 2.36 -5.40
N ASN A 41 1.19 1.98 -6.12
CA ASN A 41 1.26 1.63 -7.53
C ASN A 41 1.73 2.81 -8.38
N VAL A 42 1.19 4.01 -8.13
CA VAL A 42 1.62 5.23 -8.85
C VAL A 42 3.08 5.54 -8.55
N ALA A 43 3.51 5.45 -7.29
CA ALA A 43 4.91 5.70 -6.92
C ALA A 43 5.86 4.77 -7.68
N CYS A 44 5.57 3.46 -7.69
CA CYS A 44 6.38 2.48 -8.41
C CYS A 44 6.36 2.72 -9.93
N GLY A 45 5.21 3.06 -10.50
CA GLY A 45 5.08 3.35 -11.93
C GLY A 45 5.86 4.59 -12.35
N LEU A 46 5.77 5.67 -11.59
CA LEU A 46 6.53 6.90 -11.85
C LEU A 46 8.03 6.68 -11.72
N ALA A 47 8.48 5.95 -10.71
CA ALA A 47 9.90 5.62 -10.55
C ALA A 47 10.43 4.83 -11.75
N ARG A 48 9.67 3.88 -12.27
CA ARG A 48 10.04 3.13 -13.49
C ARG A 48 10.14 4.01 -14.73
N LEU A 49 9.39 5.08 -14.79
CA LEU A 49 9.44 6.06 -15.87
C LEU A 49 10.55 7.11 -15.67
N GLY A 50 11.36 6.98 -14.64
CA GLY A 50 12.47 7.89 -14.36
C GLY A 50 12.09 9.14 -13.59
N THR A 51 10.88 9.23 -13.07
CA THR A 51 10.44 10.36 -12.24
C THR A 51 10.91 10.17 -10.80
N SER A 52 11.48 11.23 -10.22
CA SER A 52 11.84 11.26 -8.79
C SER A 52 10.57 11.30 -7.95
N VAL A 53 10.32 10.26 -7.16
CA VAL A 53 9.10 10.09 -6.39
C VAL A 53 9.40 9.57 -4.98
N ALA A 54 8.66 10.09 -3.99
CA ALA A 54 8.65 9.60 -2.62
C ALA A 54 7.28 9.02 -2.28
N PHE A 55 7.27 7.98 -1.46
CA PHE A 55 6.05 7.43 -0.87
C PHE A 55 5.95 7.86 0.59
N ALA A 56 4.83 8.45 0.95
CA ALA A 56 4.48 8.83 2.32
C ALA A 56 3.30 7.99 2.80
N GLY A 57 3.52 7.20 3.81
CA GLY A 57 2.49 6.31 4.36
C GLY A 57 3.02 5.53 5.56
N ARG A 58 2.16 4.68 6.13
CA ARG A 58 2.52 3.89 7.30
C ARG A 58 2.12 2.43 7.10
N LEU A 59 3.06 1.55 7.34
CA LEU A 59 2.90 0.09 7.26
C LEU A 59 3.23 -0.53 8.61
N GLY A 60 2.67 -1.71 8.87
CA GLY A 60 3.04 -2.48 10.05
C GLY A 60 4.49 -2.97 10.02
N GLN A 61 5.02 -3.29 11.19
CA GLN A 61 6.27 -4.05 11.34
C GLN A 61 5.98 -5.54 11.12
N ASP A 62 5.55 -5.88 9.92
CA ASP A 62 5.14 -7.22 9.51
C ASP A 62 5.74 -7.58 8.14
N ALA A 63 5.43 -8.77 7.66
CA ALA A 63 5.95 -9.25 6.38
C ALA A 63 5.52 -8.36 5.20
N ILE A 64 4.35 -7.75 5.26
CA ILE A 64 3.82 -6.84 4.24
C ILE A 64 4.67 -5.56 4.22
N GLY A 65 4.89 -4.96 5.39
CA GLY A 65 5.73 -3.78 5.51
C GLY A 65 7.17 -4.03 5.02
N ALA A 66 7.73 -5.20 5.31
CA ALA A 66 9.04 -5.60 4.81
C ALA A 66 9.04 -5.77 3.28
N ALA A 67 7.99 -6.36 2.71
CA ALA A 67 7.87 -6.53 1.27
C ALA A 67 7.79 -5.19 0.53
N PHE A 68 7.02 -4.24 1.03
CA PHE A 68 6.95 -2.89 0.46
C PHE A 68 8.26 -2.13 0.60
N SER A 69 8.94 -2.23 1.74
CA SER A 69 10.25 -1.60 1.93
C SER A 69 11.24 -2.07 0.87
N ARG A 70 11.28 -3.37 0.58
CA ARG A 70 12.11 -3.93 -0.50
C ARG A 70 11.67 -3.45 -1.87
N LEU A 71 10.37 -3.53 -2.17
CA LEU A 71 9.82 -3.13 -3.46
C LEU A 71 10.16 -1.67 -3.79
N PHE A 72 9.94 -0.76 -2.84
CA PHE A 72 10.22 0.66 -3.05
C PHE A 72 11.69 0.91 -3.33
N VAL A 73 12.60 0.28 -2.57
CA VAL A 73 14.05 0.41 -2.82
C VAL A 73 14.41 -0.13 -4.21
N GLU A 74 13.90 -1.30 -4.58
CA GLU A 74 14.17 -1.91 -5.90
C GLU A 74 13.63 -1.06 -7.05
N ARG A 75 12.51 -0.37 -6.85
CA ARG A 75 11.90 0.50 -7.86
C ARG A 75 12.47 1.91 -7.89
N GLY A 76 13.29 2.28 -6.92
CA GLY A 76 13.84 3.64 -6.81
C GLY A 76 12.88 4.66 -6.22
N VAL A 77 11.90 4.22 -5.44
CA VAL A 77 11.00 5.09 -4.68
C VAL A 77 11.70 5.51 -3.38
N ASP A 78 11.72 6.80 -3.08
CA ASP A 78 12.26 7.32 -1.83
C ASP A 78 11.36 6.92 -0.66
N THR A 79 11.95 6.27 0.35
CA THR A 79 11.27 5.74 1.53
C THR A 79 11.49 6.57 2.79
N ALA A 80 12.07 7.76 2.70
CA ALA A 80 12.33 8.61 3.87
C ALA A 80 11.05 8.98 4.64
N LEU A 81 9.89 9.00 3.96
CA LEU A 81 8.58 9.31 4.54
C LEU A 81 7.75 8.07 4.86
N LEU A 82 8.29 6.87 4.66
CA LEU A 82 7.63 5.62 5.02
C LEU A 82 7.76 5.38 6.52
N GLN A 83 6.64 5.28 7.20
CA GLN A 83 6.56 4.97 8.63
C GLN A 83 6.27 3.50 8.85
N ARG A 84 6.72 2.97 9.99
CA ARG A 84 6.46 1.58 10.41
C ARG A 84 5.79 1.60 11.78
N ASP A 85 4.75 0.80 11.93
CA ASP A 85 3.95 0.71 13.15
C ASP A 85 4.25 -0.62 13.87
N ALA A 86 4.66 -0.54 15.14
CA ALA A 86 4.98 -1.73 15.94
C ALA A 86 3.71 -2.46 16.43
N GLU A 87 2.56 -1.80 16.44
CA GLU A 87 1.33 -2.34 17.05
C GLU A 87 0.23 -2.64 16.03
N ARG A 88 0.09 -1.79 15.00
CA ARG A 88 -0.98 -1.92 14.00
C ARG A 88 -0.48 -2.68 12.77
N PRO A 89 -1.30 -3.62 12.25
CA PRO A 89 -0.93 -4.39 11.07
C PRO A 89 -1.05 -3.56 9.78
N SER A 90 -0.33 -3.98 8.76
CA SER A 90 -0.56 -3.52 7.41
C SER A 90 -1.94 -3.97 6.91
N ARG A 91 -2.56 -3.17 6.05
CA ARG A 91 -3.90 -3.43 5.51
C ARG A 91 -3.90 -4.58 4.52
N ILE A 92 -4.88 -5.47 4.66
CA ILE A 92 -5.19 -6.51 3.69
C ILE A 92 -6.62 -6.32 3.21
N VAL A 93 -6.78 -6.14 1.91
CA VAL A 93 -8.09 -6.09 1.24
C VAL A 93 -8.46 -7.49 0.80
N LEU A 94 -9.66 -7.92 1.15
CA LEU A 94 -10.21 -9.21 0.75
C LEU A 94 -10.97 -9.06 -0.56
N VAL A 95 -10.53 -9.80 -1.58
CA VAL A 95 -11.10 -9.78 -2.92
C VAL A 95 -11.64 -11.18 -3.25
N ARG A 96 -12.95 -11.30 -3.42
CA ARG A 96 -13.60 -12.51 -3.89
C ARG A 96 -13.45 -12.59 -5.41
N ARG A 97 -13.13 -13.78 -5.90
CA ARG A 97 -13.16 -14.08 -7.34
C ARG A 97 -14.35 -14.99 -7.63
N ALA A 98 -15.24 -14.53 -8.50
CA ALA A 98 -16.27 -15.42 -9.05
C ALA A 98 -15.62 -16.47 -9.97
N ARG A 99 -16.36 -17.55 -10.27
CA ARG A 99 -15.84 -18.63 -11.14
C ARG A 99 -15.57 -18.17 -12.57
N ASP A 100 -16.25 -17.12 -13.03
CA ASP A 100 -16.01 -16.46 -14.32
C ASP A 100 -14.82 -15.48 -14.30
N GLY A 101 -14.18 -15.29 -13.13
CA GLY A 101 -13.02 -14.41 -12.96
C GLY A 101 -13.37 -12.98 -12.52
N GLU A 102 -14.66 -12.64 -12.38
CA GLU A 102 -15.07 -11.34 -11.87
C GLU A 102 -14.54 -11.15 -10.43
N ARG A 103 -14.06 -9.95 -10.14
CA ARG A 103 -13.52 -9.59 -8.82
C ARG A 103 -14.50 -8.71 -8.07
N GLN A 104 -14.70 -9.03 -6.80
CA GLN A 104 -15.60 -8.30 -5.92
C GLN A 104 -14.88 -7.97 -4.62
N PHE A 105 -14.93 -6.71 -4.22
CA PHE A 105 -14.46 -6.29 -2.91
C PHE A 105 -15.33 -6.91 -1.82
N GLN A 106 -14.70 -7.62 -0.87
CA GLN A 106 -15.42 -8.28 0.23
C GLN A 106 -15.30 -7.52 1.55
N GLY A 107 -14.19 -6.81 1.76
CA GLY A 107 -13.88 -6.14 3.01
C GLY A 107 -12.40 -6.18 3.30
N PHE A 108 -12.04 -6.13 4.58
CA PHE A 108 -10.66 -6.15 5.04
C PHE A 108 -10.44 -7.35 5.95
N ASP A 109 -9.22 -7.87 5.96
CA ASP A 109 -8.83 -8.91 6.91
C ASP A 109 -8.69 -8.28 8.30
N GLY A 110 -9.38 -8.84 9.30
CA GLY A 110 -9.38 -8.35 10.67
C GLY A 110 -10.48 -7.33 10.94
N ASP A 111 -10.15 -6.12 11.32
CA ASP A 111 -11.03 -5.16 12.00
C ASP A 111 -11.86 -4.26 11.07
N GLN A 112 -12.45 -4.82 10.01
CA GLN A 112 -13.44 -4.15 9.15
C GLN A 112 -13.02 -2.77 8.62
N GLY A 113 -11.73 -2.57 8.41
CA GLY A 113 -11.17 -1.32 7.87
C GLY A 113 -10.73 -0.29 8.90
N THR A 114 -10.80 -0.63 10.18
CA THR A 114 -10.26 0.18 11.27
C THR A 114 -9.04 -0.51 11.89
N GLY A 115 -8.18 0.23 12.60
CA GLY A 115 -7.05 -0.33 13.33
C GLY A 115 -5.84 -0.71 12.48
N PHE A 116 -5.79 -0.34 11.20
CA PHE A 116 -4.63 -0.56 10.35
C PHE A 116 -3.56 0.53 10.53
N ALA A 117 -2.32 0.18 10.23
CA ALA A 117 -1.18 1.10 10.36
C ALA A 117 -1.36 2.38 9.52
N ASP A 118 -1.92 2.27 8.32
CA ASP A 118 -2.11 3.40 7.41
C ASP A 118 -3.08 4.47 7.93
N GLN A 119 -3.94 4.13 8.89
CA GLN A 119 -4.84 5.07 9.57
C GLN A 119 -4.17 5.83 10.72
N ALA A 120 -2.97 5.43 11.10
CA ALA A 120 -2.19 6.00 12.19
C ALA A 120 -0.97 6.77 11.69
N LEU A 121 -1.02 7.30 10.49
CA LEU A 121 0.05 8.10 9.94
C LEU A 121 0.33 9.30 10.87
N GLU A 122 1.56 9.38 11.34
CA GLU A 122 1.98 10.51 12.18
C GLU A 122 2.31 11.73 11.31
N PRO A 123 1.96 12.93 11.76
CA PRO A 123 2.30 14.15 11.04
C PRO A 123 3.81 14.22 10.79
N ALA A 124 4.18 14.47 9.56
CA ALA A 124 5.56 14.68 9.15
C ALA A 124 5.60 15.79 8.10
N ALA A 125 6.67 16.57 8.10
CA ALA A 125 6.88 17.57 7.07
C ALA A 125 7.10 16.90 5.72
N LEU A 126 6.29 17.25 4.73
CA LEU A 126 6.53 16.82 3.37
C LEU A 126 7.62 17.68 2.73
N PRO A 127 8.53 17.09 1.95
CA PRO A 127 9.52 17.87 1.22
C PRO A 127 8.84 18.71 0.14
N PRO A 128 9.47 19.79 -0.32
CA PRO A 128 9.00 20.51 -1.49
C PRO A 128 8.90 19.55 -2.68
N ALA A 129 7.74 19.54 -3.32
CA ALA A 129 7.46 18.72 -4.51
C ALA A 129 6.56 19.50 -5.47
N ARG A 130 6.57 19.14 -6.76
CA ARG A 130 5.69 19.77 -7.74
C ARG A 130 4.27 19.23 -7.65
N TRP A 131 4.14 17.96 -7.24
CA TRP A 131 2.87 17.24 -7.22
C TRP A 131 2.71 16.46 -5.92
N LEU A 132 1.52 16.51 -5.37
CA LEU A 132 1.10 15.66 -4.27
C LEU A 132 -0.09 14.81 -4.75
N LEU A 133 0.10 13.51 -4.79
CA LEU A 133 -0.97 12.56 -5.05
C LEU A 133 -1.44 12.00 -3.71
N ILE A 134 -2.75 11.98 -3.48
CA ILE A 134 -3.35 11.52 -2.22
C ILE A 134 -4.28 10.36 -2.50
N GLY A 135 -4.07 9.24 -1.80
CA GLY A 135 -5.03 8.17 -1.67
C GLY A 135 -5.97 8.41 -0.50
N THR A 136 -7.21 7.96 -0.61
CA THR A 136 -8.26 8.27 0.37
C THR A 136 -8.79 7.06 1.12
N LEU A 137 -8.29 5.86 0.83
CA LEU A 137 -8.76 4.64 1.49
C LEU A 137 -8.58 4.66 3.02
N PRO A 138 -7.48 5.20 3.58
CA PRO A 138 -7.28 5.24 5.03
C PRO A 138 -8.07 6.34 5.75
N LEU A 139 -8.73 7.24 5.06
CA LEU A 139 -9.45 8.39 5.64
C LEU A 139 -10.80 8.00 6.25
#